data_41ccfeccb4f38883a7f865395faaf911
#
_entry.id   41ccfeccb4f38883a7f865395faaf911
#
_cell.length_a   1.000
_cell.length_b   1.000
_cell.length_c   1.000
_cell.angle_alpha   90.00
_cell.angle_beta   90.00
_cell.angle_gamma   90.00
#
_symmetry.space_group_name_H-M   'P 1'
#
loop_
_entity.id
_entity.type
_entity.pdbx_description
1 polymer ?
#
loop_
_entity_poly.entity_id
_entity_poly.type
_entity_poly.pdbx_seq_one_letter_code
_entity_poly.pdbx_strand_id
1 'polypeptide(L)'
;MPNQKPTPNQKPITNPELVEALKALHQENTPQNQGKVLGLVVERAVFLTPAVVTPAPQQPGQADSARKQATIQFQLITTKDGRPFFPAFTDAEELRKFAGQKPVQSVVLRFDDYVSLIQRNEKACGFVVNPLGLSLTLDRKTVESLAAKKKEVAQLRQQRQQQAAYSQETIEKDAQVMVGDPDEVPQAMLDAVVQMAQGREDIRTLWLRQMIRPDGTPSLIIVVDHTGAQAEV
;
A
#
# COMPACT_ATOMS: atom_id res chain seq x y z
N MET A 1 21.07 3.41 -35.13
CA MET A 1 20.04 3.52 -34.08
C MET A 1 19.88 2.16 -33.47
N PRO A 2 20.36 1.87 -32.25
CA PRO A 2 20.18 0.57 -31.62
C PRO A 2 18.77 0.46 -31.06
N ASN A 3 18.04 -0.45 -31.65
CA ASN A 3 16.72 -0.92 -31.25
C ASN A 3 16.87 -1.64 -29.90
N GLN A 4 16.57 -0.96 -28.78
CA GLN A 4 16.52 -1.64 -27.49
C GLN A 4 15.29 -2.55 -27.47
N LYS A 5 15.54 -3.83 -27.75
CA LYS A 5 14.59 -4.91 -27.47
C LYS A 5 14.22 -4.87 -25.98
N PRO A 6 12.94 -5.02 -25.61
CA PRO A 6 12.57 -5.17 -24.23
C PRO A 6 13.29 -6.36 -23.61
N THR A 7 13.87 -6.17 -22.45
CA THR A 7 14.53 -7.22 -21.66
C THR A 7 13.51 -8.35 -21.39
N PRO A 8 13.84 -9.62 -21.60
CA PRO A 8 12.84 -10.70 -21.71
C PRO A 8 12.25 -11.18 -20.37
N ASN A 9 12.25 -10.41 -19.29
CA ASN A 9 11.80 -10.92 -17.98
C ASN A 9 11.02 -9.92 -17.11
N GLN A 10 10.45 -8.86 -17.67
CA GLN A 10 9.55 -7.99 -16.89
C GLN A 10 8.11 -8.41 -17.15
N LYS A 11 7.41 -8.88 -16.11
CA LYS A 11 5.97 -9.09 -16.17
C LYS A 11 5.30 -7.79 -16.61
N PRO A 12 4.33 -7.83 -17.55
CA PRO A 12 3.63 -6.64 -17.98
C PRO A 12 2.96 -5.96 -16.79
N ILE A 13 3.11 -4.64 -16.69
CA ILE A 13 2.40 -3.84 -15.69
C ILE A 13 0.92 -3.86 -16.05
N THR A 14 0.10 -4.34 -15.12
CA THR A 14 -1.36 -4.39 -15.24
C THR A 14 -1.96 -4.11 -13.86
N ASN A 15 -3.15 -3.49 -13.86
CA ASN A 15 -3.90 -3.18 -12.64
C ASN A 15 -5.36 -3.64 -12.78
N PRO A 16 -5.63 -4.96 -12.91
CA PRO A 16 -6.96 -5.46 -13.21
C PRO A 16 -8.00 -5.06 -12.16
N GLU A 17 -7.68 -5.15 -10.88
CA GLU A 17 -8.58 -4.74 -9.80
C GLU A 17 -8.94 -3.25 -9.89
N LEU A 18 -7.97 -2.39 -10.20
CA LEU A 18 -8.20 -0.95 -10.35
C LEU A 18 -9.05 -0.65 -11.59
N VAL A 19 -8.80 -1.32 -12.70
CA VAL A 19 -9.59 -1.14 -13.93
C VAL A 19 -11.04 -1.53 -13.71
N GLU A 20 -11.31 -2.64 -13.04
CA GLU A 20 -12.67 -3.05 -12.67
C GLU A 20 -13.32 -2.06 -11.69
N ALA A 21 -12.58 -1.57 -10.72
CA ALA A 21 -13.09 -0.57 -9.78
C ALA A 21 -13.41 0.77 -10.49
N LEU A 22 -12.57 1.18 -11.46
CA LEU A 22 -12.82 2.37 -12.29
C LEU A 22 -14.07 2.20 -13.16
N LYS A 23 -14.31 1.03 -13.74
CA LYS A 23 -15.54 0.72 -14.47
C LYS A 23 -16.76 0.86 -13.56
N ALA A 24 -16.73 0.25 -12.38
CA ALA A 24 -17.81 0.35 -11.41
C ALA A 24 -18.08 1.80 -10.99
N LEU A 25 -17.03 2.59 -10.76
CA LEU A 25 -17.14 4.01 -10.43
C LEU A 25 -17.78 4.83 -11.55
N HIS A 26 -17.47 4.52 -12.83
CA HIS A 26 -18.06 5.22 -13.98
C HIS A 26 -19.51 4.81 -14.21
N GLN A 27 -19.90 3.58 -13.87
CA GLN A 27 -21.27 3.12 -13.94
C GLN A 27 -22.12 3.72 -12.81
N GLU A 28 -21.58 3.71 -11.59
CA GLU A 28 -22.27 4.20 -10.41
C GLU A 28 -21.29 4.93 -9.48
N ASN A 29 -21.43 6.26 -9.43
CA ASN A 29 -20.57 7.13 -8.64
C ASN A 29 -21.01 7.18 -7.17
N THR A 30 -20.79 6.07 -6.44
CA THR A 30 -21.09 5.97 -5.01
C THR A 30 -19.84 6.24 -4.15
N PRO A 31 -19.99 6.68 -2.90
CA PRO A 31 -18.89 6.82 -1.95
C PRO A 31 -18.10 5.52 -1.77
N GLN A 32 -18.78 4.37 -1.85
CA GLN A 32 -18.16 3.06 -1.73
C GLN A 32 -17.23 2.78 -2.91
N ASN A 33 -17.69 3.01 -4.16
CA ASN A 33 -16.89 2.83 -5.37
C ASN A 33 -15.72 3.82 -5.40
N GLN A 34 -15.95 5.08 -4.99
CA GLN A 34 -14.88 6.07 -4.83
C GLN A 34 -13.82 5.59 -3.82
N GLY A 35 -14.24 5.14 -2.64
CA GLY A 35 -13.35 4.63 -1.60
C GLY A 35 -12.53 3.43 -2.07
N LYS A 36 -13.16 2.49 -2.80
CA LYS A 36 -12.47 1.32 -3.37
C LYS A 36 -11.39 1.72 -4.38
N VAL A 37 -11.71 2.61 -5.31
CA VAL A 37 -10.75 3.12 -6.30
C VAL A 37 -9.59 3.83 -5.62
N LEU A 38 -9.86 4.76 -4.71
CA LEU A 38 -8.83 5.52 -4.00
C LEU A 38 -7.94 4.59 -3.15
N GLY A 39 -8.52 3.60 -2.48
CA GLY A 39 -7.76 2.59 -1.74
C GLY A 39 -6.81 1.79 -2.63
N LEU A 40 -7.28 1.33 -3.80
CA LEU A 40 -6.43 0.61 -4.76
C LEU A 40 -5.31 1.49 -5.32
N VAL A 41 -5.59 2.76 -5.65
CA VAL A 41 -4.59 3.73 -6.13
C VAL A 41 -3.49 3.94 -5.10
N VAL A 42 -3.85 4.10 -3.83
CA VAL A 42 -2.92 4.42 -2.75
C VAL A 42 -2.07 3.22 -2.34
N GLU A 43 -2.67 2.02 -2.27
CA GLU A 43 -2.04 0.85 -1.64
C GLU A 43 -1.38 -0.12 -2.64
N ARG A 44 -1.96 -0.29 -3.83
CA ARG A 44 -1.60 -1.40 -4.72
C ARG A 44 -1.17 -0.99 -6.12
N ALA A 45 -1.75 0.07 -6.66
CA ALA A 45 -1.58 0.42 -8.06
C ALA A 45 -0.14 0.79 -8.40
N VAL A 46 0.26 0.37 -9.59
CA VAL A 46 1.55 0.66 -10.20
C VAL A 46 1.30 1.21 -11.60
N PHE A 47 1.77 2.40 -11.88
CA PHE A 47 1.44 3.11 -13.12
C PHE A 47 2.64 3.24 -14.04
N LEU A 48 2.36 3.23 -15.35
CA LEU A 48 3.29 3.65 -16.39
C LEU A 48 3.17 5.16 -16.58
N THR A 49 4.28 5.88 -16.47
CA THR A 49 4.32 7.33 -16.63
C THR A 49 5.28 7.70 -17.75
N PRO A 50 4.86 8.46 -18.77
CA PRO A 50 5.74 8.92 -19.84
C PRO A 50 6.87 9.78 -19.27
N ALA A 51 8.09 9.45 -19.64
CA ALA A 51 9.27 10.18 -19.21
C ALA A 51 10.37 10.11 -20.27
N VAL A 52 11.19 11.13 -20.33
CA VAL A 52 12.42 11.13 -21.11
C VAL A 52 13.57 10.86 -20.13
N VAL A 53 14.27 9.75 -20.35
CA VAL A 53 15.43 9.37 -19.55
C VAL A 53 16.69 9.76 -20.31
N THR A 54 17.41 10.75 -19.81
CA THR A 54 18.70 11.20 -20.37
C THR A 54 19.83 10.67 -19.49
N PRO A 55 20.70 9.78 -20.01
CA PRO A 55 21.88 9.35 -19.29
C PRO A 55 22.78 10.53 -18.95
N ALA A 56 23.36 10.57 -17.77
CA ALA A 56 24.39 11.57 -17.44
C ALA A 56 25.60 11.45 -18.40
N PRO A 57 26.21 12.56 -18.80
CA PRO A 57 27.42 12.53 -19.64
C PRO A 57 28.51 11.76 -18.87
N GLN A 58 29.07 10.74 -19.52
CA GLN A 58 30.19 9.98 -18.98
C GLN A 58 31.44 10.87 -19.06
N GLN A 59 32.02 11.22 -17.93
CA GLN A 59 33.35 11.82 -17.90
C GLN A 59 34.41 10.72 -18.12
N PRO A 60 35.34 10.88 -19.09
CA PRO A 60 36.39 9.90 -19.30
C PRO A 60 37.29 9.85 -18.07
N GLY A 61 37.38 8.69 -17.41
CA GLY A 61 38.34 8.44 -16.32
C GLY A 61 37.78 8.07 -14.95
N GLN A 62 36.45 7.97 -14.78
CA GLN A 62 35.88 7.41 -13.52
C GLN A 62 35.54 5.93 -13.69
N ALA A 63 36.18 5.11 -12.86
CA ALA A 63 35.92 3.69 -12.75
C ALA A 63 34.46 3.33 -12.42
N ASP A 64 34.06 2.16 -12.80
CA ASP A 64 32.71 1.52 -12.83
C ASP A 64 31.81 1.59 -11.56
N SER A 65 32.15 2.37 -10.55
CA SER A 65 31.40 2.48 -9.29
C SER A 65 30.52 3.73 -9.15
N ALA A 66 30.55 4.66 -10.09
CA ALA A 66 29.62 5.79 -10.11
C ALA A 66 28.24 5.29 -10.62
N ARG A 67 27.27 5.14 -9.72
CA ARG A 67 25.87 4.92 -10.05
C ARG A 67 25.52 5.82 -11.22
N LYS A 68 25.15 5.22 -12.36
CA LYS A 68 24.73 5.93 -13.58
C LYS A 68 23.61 6.90 -13.20
N GLN A 69 23.94 8.17 -12.95
CA GLN A 69 22.96 9.21 -12.71
C GLN A 69 22.25 9.44 -14.04
N ALA A 70 20.96 9.19 -14.07
CA ALA A 70 20.11 9.52 -15.21
C ALA A 70 19.18 10.66 -14.79
N THR A 71 19.04 11.65 -15.66
CA THR A 71 18.02 12.68 -15.49
C THR A 71 16.71 12.19 -16.09
N ILE A 72 15.66 12.17 -15.28
CA ILE A 72 14.32 11.77 -15.70
C ILE A 72 13.45 13.03 -15.80
N GLN A 73 12.96 13.31 -16.99
CA GLN A 73 12.03 14.40 -17.24
C GLN A 73 10.64 13.82 -17.48
N PHE A 74 9.70 14.13 -16.61
CA PHE A 74 8.30 13.71 -16.73
C PHE A 74 7.52 14.68 -17.62
N GLN A 75 6.67 14.12 -18.48
CA GLN A 75 5.75 14.90 -19.29
C GLN A 75 4.50 15.24 -18.48
N LEU A 76 4.05 16.48 -18.59
CA LEU A 76 2.77 16.93 -18.08
C LEU A 76 1.75 16.99 -19.22
N ILE A 77 0.52 16.66 -18.89
CA ILE A 77 -0.64 16.91 -19.77
C ILE A 77 -1.39 18.13 -19.25
N THR A 78 -1.97 18.89 -20.16
CA THR A 78 -2.80 20.04 -19.82
C THR A 78 -4.27 19.70 -20.04
N THR A 79 -5.09 19.89 -19.03
CA THR A 79 -6.55 19.73 -19.12
C THR A 79 -7.17 20.87 -19.93
N LYS A 80 -8.45 20.76 -20.32
CA LYS A 80 -9.15 21.78 -21.11
C LYS A 80 -9.18 23.15 -20.44
N ASP A 81 -9.14 23.18 -19.12
CA ASP A 81 -9.07 24.38 -18.27
C ASP A 81 -7.64 24.87 -18.02
N GLY A 82 -6.66 24.36 -18.78
CA GLY A 82 -5.28 24.85 -18.75
C GLY A 82 -4.44 24.33 -17.58
N ARG A 83 -4.95 23.43 -16.74
CA ARG A 83 -4.21 22.90 -15.58
C ARG A 83 -3.29 21.75 -15.95
N PRO A 84 -2.01 21.77 -15.54
CA PRO A 84 -1.07 20.70 -15.80
C PRO A 84 -1.16 19.56 -14.78
N PHE A 85 -1.17 18.31 -15.27
CA PHE A 85 -1.19 17.09 -14.47
C PHE A 85 -0.16 16.07 -14.95
N PHE A 86 0.31 15.20 -14.08
CA PHE A 86 1.08 14.04 -14.48
C PHE A 86 0.13 12.96 -15.03
N PRO A 87 0.36 12.40 -16.22
CA PRO A 87 -0.41 11.26 -16.70
C PRO A 87 0.07 9.97 -16.05
N ALA A 88 -0.88 9.09 -15.71
CA ALA A 88 -0.67 7.78 -15.10
C ALA A 88 -1.46 6.74 -15.90
N PHE A 89 -0.82 5.65 -16.33
CA PHE A 89 -1.49 4.63 -17.12
C PHE A 89 -1.49 3.30 -16.38
N THR A 90 -2.65 2.64 -16.33
CA THR A 90 -2.84 1.36 -15.64
C THR A 90 -2.12 0.20 -16.32
N ASP A 91 -1.85 0.33 -17.61
CA ASP A 91 -1.25 -0.69 -18.45
C ASP A 91 -0.66 -0.11 -19.73
N ALA A 92 0.00 -0.97 -20.52
CA ALA A 92 0.64 -0.58 -21.76
C ALA A 92 -0.36 -0.23 -22.88
N GLU A 93 -1.60 -0.70 -22.80
CA GLU A 93 -2.63 -0.40 -23.80
C GLU A 93 -3.10 1.05 -23.63
N GLU A 94 -3.42 1.48 -22.43
CA GLU A 94 -3.77 2.86 -22.12
C GLU A 94 -2.64 3.83 -22.46
N LEU A 95 -1.39 3.45 -22.16
CA LEU A 95 -0.22 4.24 -22.56
C LEU A 95 -0.10 4.35 -24.08
N ARG A 96 -0.36 3.29 -24.84
CA ARG A 96 -0.32 3.31 -26.31
C ARG A 96 -1.42 4.19 -26.91
N LYS A 97 -2.63 4.20 -26.34
CA LYS A 97 -3.71 5.12 -26.74
C LYS A 97 -3.25 6.57 -26.65
N PHE A 98 -2.52 6.91 -25.60
CA PHE A 98 -1.97 8.24 -25.38
C PHE A 98 -0.81 8.55 -26.33
N ALA A 99 0.12 7.63 -26.53
CA ALA A 99 1.33 7.82 -27.33
C ALA A 99 1.04 7.85 -28.85
N GLY A 100 -0.07 7.23 -29.27
CA GLY A 100 -0.35 6.98 -30.69
C GLY A 100 0.71 6.07 -31.31
N GLN A 101 1.26 6.46 -32.46
CA GLN A 101 2.31 5.70 -33.16
C GLN A 101 3.74 6.08 -32.72
N LYS A 102 3.90 7.02 -31.80
CA LYS A 102 5.22 7.47 -31.36
C LYS A 102 5.79 6.52 -30.29
N PRO A 103 7.08 6.16 -30.38
CA PRO A 103 7.72 5.42 -29.29
C PRO A 103 7.78 6.32 -28.05
N VAL A 104 7.26 5.84 -26.92
CA VAL A 104 7.27 6.55 -25.65
C VAL A 104 8.04 5.74 -24.63
N GLN A 105 9.03 6.38 -24.02
CA GLN A 105 9.67 5.83 -22.83
C GLN A 105 8.76 6.07 -21.63
N SER A 106 8.69 5.09 -20.73
CA SER A 106 7.92 5.20 -19.50
C SER A 106 8.71 4.71 -18.30
N VAL A 107 8.39 5.30 -17.16
CA VAL A 107 8.89 4.91 -15.85
C VAL A 107 7.72 4.36 -15.05
N VAL A 108 8.01 3.37 -14.21
CA VAL A 108 7.03 2.76 -13.33
C VAL A 108 6.98 3.53 -12.04
N LEU A 109 5.81 4.06 -11.69
CA LEU A 109 5.58 4.87 -10.49
C LEU A 109 4.43 4.32 -9.66
N ARG A 110 4.53 4.51 -8.34
CA ARG A 110 3.46 4.27 -7.37
C ARG A 110 2.90 5.59 -6.85
N PHE A 111 1.85 5.51 -6.07
CA PHE A 111 1.23 6.69 -5.47
C PHE A 111 2.23 7.60 -4.74
N ASP A 112 3.14 7.05 -3.93
CA ASP A 112 4.11 7.83 -3.15
C ASP A 112 5.12 8.57 -4.04
N ASP A 113 5.44 8.02 -5.22
CA ASP A 113 6.28 8.68 -6.21
C ASP A 113 5.58 9.92 -6.78
N TYR A 114 4.26 9.81 -7.10
CA TYR A 114 3.46 10.97 -7.52
C TYR A 114 3.35 12.03 -6.44
N VAL A 115 3.16 11.64 -5.18
CA VAL A 115 3.20 12.59 -4.04
C VAL A 115 4.50 13.38 -4.06
N SER A 116 5.64 12.69 -4.20
CA SER A 116 6.96 13.31 -4.24
C SER A 116 7.16 14.22 -5.46
N LEU A 117 6.67 13.80 -6.64
CA LEU A 117 6.75 14.59 -7.87
C LEU A 117 5.91 15.87 -7.78
N ILE A 118 4.68 15.76 -7.25
CA ILE A 118 3.77 16.90 -7.09
C ILE A 118 4.32 17.90 -6.08
N GLN A 119 4.91 17.42 -4.97
CA GLN A 119 5.53 18.29 -3.98
C GLN A 119 6.72 19.08 -4.53
N ARG A 120 7.52 18.46 -5.41
CA ARG A 120 8.69 19.09 -6.03
C ARG A 120 8.35 19.98 -7.24
N ASN A 121 7.15 19.86 -7.78
CA ASN A 121 6.71 20.62 -8.94
C ASN A 121 5.45 21.44 -8.62
N GLU A 122 5.67 22.74 -8.29
CA GLU A 122 4.59 23.65 -7.93
C GLU A 122 3.56 23.85 -9.04
N LYS A 123 3.96 23.69 -10.30
CA LYS A 123 3.07 23.84 -11.45
C LYS A 123 2.10 22.67 -11.60
N ALA A 124 2.47 21.48 -11.16
CA ALA A 124 1.64 20.29 -11.32
C ALA A 124 0.43 20.35 -10.37
N CYS A 125 -0.77 20.27 -10.93
CA CYS A 125 -2.02 20.31 -10.17
C CYS A 125 -2.45 18.95 -9.60
N GLY A 126 -1.71 17.88 -9.91
CA GLY A 126 -2.01 16.51 -9.49
C GLY A 126 -1.60 15.48 -10.53
N PHE A 127 -2.30 14.34 -10.57
CA PHE A 127 -2.13 13.35 -11.64
C PHE A 127 -3.47 12.81 -12.13
N VAL A 128 -3.49 12.31 -13.37
CA VAL A 128 -4.68 11.76 -14.01
C VAL A 128 -4.40 10.33 -14.45
N VAL A 129 -5.22 9.40 -13.97
CA VAL A 129 -5.21 7.99 -14.39
C VAL A 129 -5.99 7.86 -15.69
N ASN A 130 -5.43 7.18 -16.68
CA ASN A 130 -6.03 6.87 -17.99
C ASN A 130 -6.76 8.05 -18.66
N PRO A 131 -6.08 9.16 -18.98
CA PRO A 131 -6.73 10.40 -19.45
C PRO A 131 -7.58 10.25 -20.71
N LEU A 132 -7.37 9.21 -21.51
CA LEU A 132 -8.12 8.93 -22.75
C LEU A 132 -9.10 7.75 -22.62
N GLY A 133 -9.23 7.17 -21.42
CA GLY A 133 -10.09 6.02 -21.14
C GLY A 133 -10.99 6.28 -19.95
N LEU A 134 -11.03 5.31 -19.02
CA LEU A 134 -11.71 5.42 -17.72
C LEU A 134 -10.93 6.40 -16.82
N SER A 135 -11.08 7.68 -17.09
CA SER A 135 -10.28 8.73 -16.48
C SER A 135 -10.65 8.98 -15.02
N LEU A 136 -9.61 9.08 -14.17
CA LEU A 136 -9.72 9.52 -12.79
C LEU A 136 -8.71 10.66 -12.56
N THR A 137 -9.21 11.84 -12.22
CA THR A 137 -8.36 12.99 -11.88
C THR A 137 -8.20 13.08 -10.37
N LEU A 138 -6.96 13.11 -9.91
CA LEU A 138 -6.59 13.33 -8.51
C LEU A 138 -5.84 14.67 -8.42
N ASP A 139 -6.52 15.69 -7.94
CA ASP A 139 -5.91 16.98 -7.75
C ASP A 139 -4.91 17.00 -6.59
N ARG A 140 -4.07 18.03 -6.51
CA ARG A 140 -3.03 18.18 -5.48
C ARG A 140 -3.61 18.02 -4.08
N LYS A 141 -4.72 18.68 -3.78
CA LYS A 141 -5.37 18.65 -2.46
C LYS A 141 -5.81 17.24 -2.07
N THR A 142 -6.40 16.52 -3.01
CA THR A 142 -6.81 15.11 -2.83
C THR A 142 -5.59 14.22 -2.60
N VAL A 143 -4.53 14.38 -3.41
CA VAL A 143 -3.28 13.61 -3.27
C VAL A 143 -2.64 13.84 -1.90
N GLU A 144 -2.54 15.09 -1.47
CA GLU A 144 -1.98 15.45 -0.16
C GLU A 144 -2.82 14.88 1.01
N SER A 145 -4.15 14.95 0.90
CA SER A 145 -5.07 14.36 1.89
C SER A 145 -4.92 12.85 1.99
N LEU A 146 -4.84 12.16 0.85
CA LEU A 146 -4.63 10.71 0.80
C LEU A 146 -3.26 10.29 1.36
N ALA A 147 -2.21 11.07 1.05
CA ALA A 147 -0.88 10.84 1.58
C ALA A 147 -0.82 11.00 3.10
N ALA A 148 -1.50 12.02 3.64
CA ALA A 148 -1.62 12.24 5.08
C ALA A 148 -2.33 11.08 5.78
N LYS A 149 -3.48 10.63 5.24
CA LYS A 149 -4.22 9.46 5.77
C LYS A 149 -3.40 8.18 5.73
N LYS A 150 -2.68 7.93 4.62
CA LYS A 150 -1.80 6.76 4.49
C LYS A 150 -0.73 6.76 5.58
N LYS A 151 -0.10 7.92 5.82
CA LYS A 151 0.92 8.09 6.86
C LYS A 151 0.35 7.87 8.26
N GLU A 152 -0.82 8.41 8.55
CA GLU A 152 -1.52 8.22 9.84
C GLU A 152 -1.82 6.74 10.10
N VAL A 153 -2.39 6.03 9.12
CA VAL A 153 -2.66 4.59 9.22
C VAL A 153 -1.37 3.79 9.44
N ALA A 154 -0.28 4.14 8.76
CA ALA A 154 1.01 3.49 8.94
C ALA A 154 1.56 3.71 10.36
N GLN A 155 1.45 4.92 10.91
CA GLN A 155 1.85 5.24 12.28
C GLN A 155 1.02 4.47 13.32
N LEU A 156 -0.31 4.41 13.15
CA LEU A 156 -1.18 3.63 14.03
C LEU A 156 -0.84 2.13 14.02
N ARG A 157 -0.55 1.57 12.84
CA ARG A 157 -0.10 0.16 12.71
C ARG A 157 1.22 -0.07 13.46
N GLN A 158 2.16 0.85 13.30
CA GLN A 158 3.46 0.77 13.97
C GLN A 158 3.32 0.87 15.50
N GLN A 159 2.48 1.78 16.00
CA GLN A 159 2.18 1.88 17.44
C GLN A 159 1.54 0.61 17.99
N ARG A 160 0.57 0.02 17.27
CA ARG A 160 -0.05 -1.26 17.67
C ARG A 160 0.95 -2.40 17.71
N GLN A 161 1.86 -2.48 16.72
CA GLN A 161 2.92 -3.49 16.72
C GLN A 161 3.89 -3.31 17.88
N GLN A 162 4.27 -2.08 18.22
CA GLN A 162 5.09 -1.81 19.40
C GLN A 162 4.37 -2.18 20.69
N GLN A 163 3.09 -1.85 20.84
CA GLN A 163 2.29 -2.27 22.00
C GLN A 163 2.16 -3.79 22.10
N ALA A 164 1.97 -4.47 20.97
CA ALA A 164 1.94 -5.94 20.92
C ALA A 164 3.30 -6.57 21.30
N ALA A 165 4.42 -5.95 20.91
CA ALA A 165 5.77 -6.39 21.30
C ALA A 165 6.03 -6.23 22.80
N TYR A 166 5.46 -5.21 23.44
CA TYR A 166 5.52 -5.05 24.91
C TYR A 166 4.63 -6.04 25.67
N SER A 167 3.70 -6.72 24.99
CA SER A 167 2.84 -7.76 25.58
C SER A 167 3.49 -9.16 25.59
N GLN A 168 4.64 -9.35 24.94
CA GLN A 168 5.44 -10.57 25.04
C GLN A 168 6.36 -10.47 26.25
N GLU A 169 5.81 -10.73 27.44
CA GLU A 169 6.63 -10.95 28.61
C GLU A 169 7.05 -12.42 28.66
N THR A 170 8.35 -12.64 28.69
CA THR A 170 8.92 -13.95 28.97
C THR A 170 8.78 -14.21 30.47
N ILE A 171 7.88 -15.10 30.85
CA ILE A 171 7.79 -15.60 32.22
C ILE A 171 8.98 -16.54 32.43
N GLU A 172 9.80 -16.28 33.43
CA GLU A 172 10.92 -17.16 33.76
C GLU A 172 10.40 -18.60 34.01
N LYS A 173 11.18 -19.58 33.54
CA LYS A 173 10.78 -20.99 33.48
C LYS A 173 10.29 -21.58 34.83
N ASP A 174 10.70 -20.98 35.93
CA ASP A 174 10.38 -21.44 37.29
C ASP A 174 9.46 -20.47 38.04
N ALA A 175 8.88 -19.47 37.38
CA ALA A 175 7.96 -18.51 38.00
C ALA A 175 6.62 -19.22 38.34
N GLN A 176 6.21 -19.17 39.57
CA GLN A 176 4.90 -19.66 40.00
C GLN A 176 3.84 -18.62 39.65
N VAL A 177 2.93 -18.98 38.76
CA VAL A 177 1.76 -18.17 38.41
C VAL A 177 0.49 -18.88 38.87
N MET A 178 -0.49 -18.12 39.35
CA MET A 178 -1.81 -18.65 39.63
C MET A 178 -2.72 -18.42 38.44
N VAL A 179 -3.39 -19.47 37.98
CA VAL A 179 -4.35 -19.38 36.86
C VAL A 179 -5.72 -19.80 37.37
N GLY A 180 -6.70 -18.94 37.17
CA GLY A 180 -8.08 -19.17 37.62
C GLY A 180 -9.11 -18.58 36.63
N ASP A 181 -10.37 -18.62 37.05
CA ASP A 181 -11.41 -17.95 36.33
C ASP A 181 -11.32 -16.42 36.57
N PRO A 182 -11.52 -15.58 35.57
CA PRO A 182 -11.49 -14.14 35.75
C PRO A 182 -12.69 -13.65 36.55
N ASP A 183 -12.47 -12.72 37.48
CA ASP A 183 -13.53 -12.10 38.30
C ASP A 183 -14.48 -11.26 37.45
N GLU A 184 -13.92 -10.52 36.46
CA GLU A 184 -14.66 -9.70 35.50
C GLU A 184 -14.08 -9.82 34.09
N VAL A 185 -14.97 -9.96 33.11
CA VAL A 185 -14.60 -9.99 31.69
C VAL A 185 -15.40 -8.94 30.95
N PRO A 186 -14.71 -7.98 30.28
CA PRO A 186 -15.41 -7.01 29.44
C PRO A 186 -16.18 -7.71 28.31
N GLN A 187 -17.48 -7.47 28.19
CA GLN A 187 -18.33 -8.12 27.17
C GLN A 187 -17.78 -7.90 25.75
N ALA A 188 -17.28 -6.71 25.45
CA ALA A 188 -16.67 -6.39 24.16
C ALA A 188 -15.44 -7.27 23.82
N MET A 189 -14.70 -7.75 24.85
CA MET A 189 -13.58 -8.67 24.67
C MET A 189 -14.07 -10.07 24.37
N LEU A 190 -15.12 -10.54 25.06
CA LEU A 190 -15.74 -11.83 24.78
C LEU A 190 -16.28 -11.88 23.35
N ASP A 191 -17.01 -10.84 22.93
CA ASP A 191 -17.57 -10.74 21.59
C ASP A 191 -16.45 -10.75 20.52
N ALA A 192 -15.34 -10.06 20.76
CA ALA A 192 -14.19 -10.03 19.85
C ALA A 192 -13.51 -11.40 19.74
N VAL A 193 -13.34 -12.13 20.86
CA VAL A 193 -12.75 -13.47 20.90
C VAL A 193 -13.66 -14.47 20.18
N VAL A 194 -14.97 -14.41 20.42
CA VAL A 194 -15.95 -15.27 19.72
C VAL A 194 -15.96 -14.99 18.22
N GLN A 195 -15.95 -13.72 17.80
CA GLN A 195 -15.88 -13.34 16.38
C GLN A 195 -14.57 -13.83 15.72
N MET A 196 -13.45 -13.76 16.41
CA MET A 196 -12.16 -14.24 15.91
C MET A 196 -12.14 -15.75 15.70
N ALA A 197 -12.84 -16.49 16.57
CA ALA A 197 -12.92 -17.95 16.50
C ALA A 197 -13.96 -18.45 15.50
N GLN A 198 -15.00 -17.66 15.22
CA GLN A 198 -16.02 -18.00 14.26
C GLN A 198 -15.45 -18.20 12.85
N GLY A 199 -15.69 -19.38 12.26
CA GLY A 199 -15.18 -19.74 10.94
C GLY A 199 -13.75 -20.31 10.90
N ARG A 200 -13.14 -20.58 12.05
CA ARG A 200 -11.84 -21.27 12.16
C ARG A 200 -12.06 -22.72 12.58
N GLU A 201 -11.98 -23.64 11.61
CA GLU A 201 -12.13 -25.09 11.84
C GLU A 201 -10.95 -25.71 12.61
N ASP A 202 -9.82 -25.00 12.69
CA ASP A 202 -8.63 -25.42 13.40
C ASP A 202 -8.70 -25.20 14.91
N ILE A 203 -9.66 -24.41 15.41
CA ILE A 203 -9.87 -24.12 16.83
C ILE A 203 -10.96 -25.04 17.38
N ARG A 204 -10.61 -25.85 18.40
CA ARG A 204 -11.56 -26.72 19.10
C ARG A 204 -12.23 -26.02 20.27
N THR A 205 -11.43 -25.39 21.11
CA THR A 205 -11.92 -24.75 22.34
C THR A 205 -11.07 -23.54 22.67
N LEU A 206 -11.73 -22.51 23.21
CA LEU A 206 -11.08 -21.32 23.76
C LEU A 206 -11.47 -21.18 25.22
N TRP A 207 -10.49 -20.94 26.07
CA TRP A 207 -10.74 -20.58 27.47
C TRP A 207 -10.17 -19.18 27.71
N LEU A 208 -10.95 -18.34 28.33
CA LEU A 208 -10.47 -17.09 28.91
C LEU A 208 -10.16 -17.34 30.38
N ARG A 209 -8.93 -17.06 30.78
CA ARG A 209 -8.43 -17.27 32.14
C ARG A 209 -7.78 -16.02 32.68
N GLN A 210 -7.75 -15.86 33.98
CA GLN A 210 -6.97 -14.86 34.68
C GLN A 210 -5.69 -15.47 35.18
N MET A 211 -4.57 -14.88 34.88
CA MET A 211 -3.27 -15.23 35.40
C MET A 211 -2.81 -14.14 36.38
N ILE A 212 -2.48 -14.53 37.58
CA ILE A 212 -1.86 -13.65 38.59
C ILE A 212 -0.37 -13.97 38.61
N ARG A 213 0.42 -12.95 38.34
CA ARG A 213 1.89 -13.04 38.34
C ARG A 213 2.46 -13.05 39.75
N PRO A 214 3.77 -13.39 39.92
CA PRO A 214 4.43 -13.34 41.24
C PRO A 214 4.42 -11.97 41.90
N ASP A 215 4.33 -10.90 41.12
CA ASP A 215 4.22 -9.51 41.58
C ASP A 215 2.79 -9.10 41.96
N GLY A 216 1.83 -10.03 41.86
CA GLY A 216 0.41 -9.79 42.14
C GLY A 216 -0.37 -9.14 40.99
N THR A 217 0.25 -8.86 39.83
CA THR A 217 -0.43 -8.23 38.70
C THR A 217 -1.35 -9.21 37.99
N PRO A 218 -2.67 -8.90 37.88
CA PRO A 218 -3.61 -9.75 37.12
C PRO A 218 -3.48 -9.50 35.61
N SER A 219 -3.55 -10.56 34.82
CA SER A 219 -3.58 -10.49 33.35
C SER A 219 -4.61 -11.46 32.82
N LEU A 220 -5.37 -11.09 31.78
CA LEU A 220 -6.25 -12.02 31.08
C LEU A 220 -5.45 -12.77 30.01
N ILE A 221 -5.58 -14.08 29.98
CA ILE A 221 -4.97 -14.96 28.99
C ILE A 221 -6.03 -15.74 28.23
N ILE A 222 -5.81 -15.95 26.93
CA ILE A 222 -6.65 -16.82 26.11
C ILE A 222 -5.87 -18.11 25.88
N VAL A 223 -6.44 -19.22 26.33
CA VAL A 223 -5.90 -20.55 26.07
C VAL A 223 -6.65 -21.13 24.87
N VAL A 224 -5.91 -21.56 23.86
CA VAL A 224 -6.47 -22.05 22.60
C VAL A 224 -6.11 -23.53 22.44
N ASP A 225 -7.12 -24.40 22.34
CA ASP A 225 -6.96 -25.77 21.86
C ASP A 225 -7.18 -25.79 20.34
N HIS A 226 -6.13 -26.12 19.58
CA HIS A 226 -6.17 -26.12 18.13
C HIS A 226 -5.54 -27.38 17.53
N THR A 227 -5.96 -27.73 16.32
CA THR A 227 -5.43 -28.87 15.55
C THR A 227 -4.30 -28.52 14.58
N GLY A 228 -3.99 -27.23 14.42
CA GLY A 228 -2.93 -26.74 13.54
C GLY A 228 -1.52 -27.02 14.09
N ALA A 229 -0.52 -26.97 13.21
CA ALA A 229 0.88 -27.07 13.62
C ALA A 229 1.23 -25.91 14.55
N GLN A 230 1.92 -26.23 15.66
CA GLN A 230 2.43 -25.24 16.59
C GLN A 230 3.41 -24.32 15.81
N ALA A 231 3.16 -23.02 15.78
CA ALA A 231 4.15 -22.09 15.25
C ALA A 231 5.38 -22.17 16.17
N GLU A 232 6.52 -22.55 15.61
CA GLU A 232 7.78 -22.46 16.36
C GLU A 232 8.01 -20.97 16.69
N VAL A 233 8.17 -20.71 18.00
CA VAL A 233 8.45 -19.40 18.57
C VAL A 233 9.94 -19.07 18.42
#